data_ac113cee30821b809054036eb6e1c08b
#
_entry.id   ac113cee30821b809054036eb6e1c08b
#
_cell.length_a   1.000
_cell.length_b   1.000
_cell.length_c   1.000
_cell.angle_alpha   90.00
_cell.angle_beta   90.00
_cell.angle_gamma   90.00
#
_symmetry.space_group_name_H-M   'P 1'
#
loop_
_entity.id
_entity.type
_entity.pdbx_description
1 polymer ?
#
loop_
_entity_poly.entity_id
_entity_poly.type
_entity_poly.pdbx_seq_one_letter_code
_entity_poly.pdbx_strand_id
1 'polypeptide(L)'
;MADEKGMDKFVAPEMNDAEKRAIESDPATHLANHRGQKIEILHVPSGHVIVFKAYIDDYQDKYDSDWQSTDVYGRMDPIHQYQGTKRVISLDWIVPSYSVAEAKHNHEKCSLLFSMLYPHYNVDGTGRSSATQISTAPLFKIKFGNLIQDAQFGEQGGSVQDAGLVGAIGGFTYAPNIEAGFID
;
A
#
# COMPACT_ATOMS: atom_id res chain seq x y z
N MET A 1 -14.47 -14.32 -13.49
CA MET A 1 -14.03 -14.59 -12.12
C MET A 1 -12.51 -14.49 -12.16
N ALA A 2 -11.96 -13.35 -11.76
CA ALA A 2 -10.51 -13.19 -11.65
C ALA A 2 -10.07 -14.00 -10.44
N ASP A 3 -9.14 -14.93 -10.64
CA ASP A 3 -8.46 -15.65 -9.56
C ASP A 3 -7.90 -14.63 -8.56
N GLU A 4 -8.39 -14.68 -7.33
CA GLU A 4 -7.91 -13.86 -6.22
C GLU A 4 -6.47 -14.30 -5.88
N LYS A 5 -5.49 -13.83 -6.66
CA LYS A 5 -4.07 -13.98 -6.36
C LYS A 5 -3.67 -12.93 -5.33
N GLY A 6 -3.69 -13.27 -4.05
CA GLY A 6 -3.13 -12.42 -3.02
C GLY A 6 -3.80 -12.58 -1.65
N MET A 7 -3.18 -12.01 -0.65
CA MET A 7 -3.74 -11.87 0.70
C MET A 7 -4.68 -10.66 0.78
N ASP A 8 -5.74 -10.68 0.01
CA ASP A 8 -6.69 -9.57 -0.17
C ASP A 8 -7.81 -9.53 0.88
N LYS A 9 -7.95 -10.60 1.67
CA LYS A 9 -8.99 -10.73 2.69
C LYS A 9 -8.42 -10.64 4.11
N PHE A 10 -9.28 -10.28 5.06
CA PHE A 10 -8.93 -10.28 6.48
C PHE A 10 -8.85 -11.69 7.05
N VAL A 11 -9.33 -12.68 6.32
CA VAL A 11 -9.42 -14.09 6.71
C VAL A 11 -8.49 -14.93 5.85
N ALA A 12 -7.54 -15.63 6.47
CA ALA A 12 -6.65 -16.56 5.77
C ALA A 12 -7.36 -17.88 5.42
N PRO A 13 -6.98 -18.53 4.31
CA PRO A 13 -7.58 -19.81 3.92
C PRO A 13 -7.41 -20.93 4.96
N GLU A 14 -6.27 -20.95 5.64
CA GLU A 14 -5.91 -21.96 6.65
C GLU A 14 -6.57 -21.76 8.02
N MET A 15 -7.26 -20.65 8.24
CA MET A 15 -8.02 -20.45 9.48
C MET A 15 -9.17 -21.43 9.59
N ASN A 16 -9.42 -21.93 10.80
CA ASN A 16 -10.58 -22.77 11.06
C ASN A 16 -11.89 -21.96 11.00
N ASP A 17 -13.03 -22.65 10.84
CA ASP A 17 -14.33 -21.99 10.67
C ASP A 17 -14.78 -21.15 11.88
N ALA A 18 -14.33 -21.51 13.10
CA ALA A 18 -14.63 -20.74 14.30
C ALA A 18 -13.85 -19.41 14.30
N GLU A 19 -12.58 -19.44 13.93
CA GLU A 19 -11.74 -18.24 13.79
C GLU A 19 -12.26 -17.32 12.69
N LYS A 20 -12.66 -17.87 11.54
CA LYS A 20 -13.26 -17.11 10.44
C LYS A 20 -14.51 -16.37 10.89
N ARG A 21 -15.44 -17.06 11.56
CA ARG A 21 -16.65 -16.45 12.10
C ARG A 21 -16.37 -15.39 13.15
N ALA A 22 -15.37 -15.59 14.01
CA ALA A 22 -14.98 -14.62 15.01
C ALA A 22 -14.48 -13.31 14.36
N ILE A 23 -13.63 -13.41 13.33
CA ILE A 23 -13.12 -12.24 12.58
C ILE A 23 -14.26 -11.55 11.82
N GLU A 24 -15.14 -12.30 11.17
CA GLU A 24 -16.28 -11.74 10.44
C GLU A 24 -17.29 -11.04 11.37
N SER A 25 -17.43 -11.52 12.62
CA SER A 25 -18.28 -10.91 13.64
C SER A 25 -17.63 -9.73 14.38
N ASP A 26 -16.34 -9.51 14.19
CA ASP A 26 -15.61 -8.41 14.82
C ASP A 26 -16.13 -7.05 14.32
N PRO A 27 -16.48 -6.11 15.24
CA PRO A 27 -16.94 -4.79 14.86
C PRO A 27 -15.94 -4.01 13.98
N ALA A 28 -14.64 -4.21 14.17
CA ALA A 28 -13.60 -3.58 13.35
C ALA A 28 -13.63 -4.07 11.91
N THR A 29 -13.81 -5.37 11.70
CA THR A 29 -13.98 -5.97 10.36
C THR A 29 -15.27 -5.47 9.70
N HIS A 30 -16.34 -5.34 10.47
CA HIS A 30 -17.61 -4.82 9.99
C HIS A 30 -17.48 -3.36 9.52
N LEU A 31 -16.83 -2.52 10.30
CA LEU A 31 -16.53 -1.13 9.93
C LEU A 31 -15.65 -1.04 8.68
N ALA A 32 -14.60 -1.86 8.60
CA ALA A 32 -13.71 -1.89 7.44
C ALA A 32 -14.46 -2.24 6.15
N ASN A 33 -15.39 -3.20 6.23
CA ASN A 33 -16.17 -3.61 5.07
C ASN A 33 -17.28 -2.63 4.70
N HIS A 34 -18.03 -2.12 5.69
CA HIS A 34 -19.17 -1.23 5.43
C HIS A 34 -18.80 0.21 5.14
N ARG A 35 -17.75 0.74 5.77
CA ARG A 35 -17.32 2.14 5.62
C ARG A 35 -16.11 2.30 4.71
N GLY A 36 -15.60 1.21 4.13
CA GLY A 36 -14.42 1.27 3.28
C GLY A 36 -13.15 1.66 4.05
N GLN A 37 -13.10 1.46 5.38
CA GLN A 37 -11.91 1.72 6.21
C GLN A 37 -10.88 0.59 6.04
N LYS A 38 -10.47 0.43 4.80
CA LYS A 38 -9.45 -0.54 4.40
C LYS A 38 -8.42 0.14 3.51
N ILE A 39 -7.16 -0.20 3.73
CA ILE A 39 -6.06 0.17 2.85
C ILE A 39 -5.84 -1.01 1.92
N GLU A 40 -5.94 -0.74 0.64
CA GLU A 40 -5.67 -1.71 -0.43
C GLU A 40 -4.36 -1.32 -1.12
N ILE A 41 -3.41 -2.24 -1.16
CA ILE A 41 -2.10 -2.05 -1.79
C ILE A 41 -1.94 -3.13 -2.85
N LEU A 42 -1.78 -2.71 -4.10
CA LEU A 42 -1.48 -3.60 -5.24
C LEU A 42 -0.02 -3.43 -5.62
N HIS A 43 0.73 -4.51 -5.63
CA HIS A 43 2.06 -4.56 -6.22
C HIS A 43 1.95 -4.79 -7.73
N VAL A 44 2.27 -3.77 -8.53
CA VAL A 44 2.04 -3.79 -9.98
C VAL A 44 2.77 -4.93 -10.69
N PRO A 45 4.08 -5.22 -10.41
CA PRO A 45 4.80 -6.27 -11.12
C PRO A 45 4.27 -7.69 -10.88
N SER A 46 3.82 -8.01 -9.66
CA SER A 46 3.32 -9.35 -9.33
C SER A 46 1.80 -9.49 -9.42
N GLY A 47 1.06 -8.37 -9.46
CA GLY A 47 -0.40 -8.36 -9.42
C GLY A 47 -1.00 -8.76 -8.06
N HIS A 48 -0.18 -8.91 -7.01
CA HIS A 48 -0.68 -9.22 -5.67
C HIS A 48 -1.34 -8.01 -5.02
N VAL A 49 -2.49 -8.24 -4.42
CA VAL A 49 -3.23 -7.25 -3.63
C VAL A 49 -3.13 -7.61 -2.16
N ILE A 50 -2.79 -6.64 -1.33
CA ILE A 50 -2.79 -6.75 0.13
C ILE A 50 -3.83 -5.80 0.68
N VAL A 51 -4.69 -6.29 1.56
CA VAL A 51 -5.74 -5.49 2.20
C VAL A 51 -5.57 -5.51 3.70
N PHE A 52 -5.44 -4.31 4.29
CA PHE A 52 -5.46 -4.12 5.74
C PHE A 52 -6.77 -3.46 6.15
N LYS A 53 -7.41 -3.97 7.21
CA LYS A 53 -8.36 -3.17 7.98
C LYS A 53 -7.51 -2.20 8.81
N ALA A 54 -7.70 -0.91 8.63
CA ALA A 54 -6.77 0.04 9.19
C ALA A 54 -7.50 1.24 9.77
N TYR A 55 -7.01 1.67 10.92
CA TYR A 55 -7.37 2.94 11.52
C TYR A 55 -6.24 3.91 11.27
N ILE A 56 -6.54 4.99 10.57
CA ILE A 56 -5.57 6.03 10.27
C ILE A 56 -5.26 6.77 11.56
N ASP A 57 -3.96 6.87 11.87
CA ASP A 57 -3.44 7.65 12.98
C ASP A 57 -2.99 9.03 12.49
N ASP A 58 -2.21 9.08 11.41
CA ASP A 58 -1.83 10.32 10.75
C ASP A 58 -1.91 10.20 9.22
N TYR A 59 -2.28 11.31 8.59
CA TYR A 59 -2.36 11.43 7.14
C TYR A 59 -1.87 12.80 6.70
N GLN A 60 -0.86 12.81 5.86
CA GLN A 60 -0.33 14.02 5.24
C GLN A 60 -0.21 13.86 3.74
N ASP A 61 -0.75 14.81 2.98
CA ASP A 61 -0.67 14.88 1.54
C ASP A 61 0.03 16.18 1.13
N LYS A 62 1.24 16.08 0.64
CA LYS A 62 2.11 17.20 0.31
C LYS A 62 2.32 17.30 -1.20
N TYR A 63 2.12 18.50 -1.72
CA TYR A 63 2.39 18.85 -3.10
C TYR A 63 3.53 19.85 -3.16
N ASP A 64 4.65 19.49 -3.75
CA ASP A 64 5.80 20.34 -3.96
C ASP A 64 5.94 20.68 -5.44
N SER A 65 5.78 21.96 -5.78
CA SER A 65 6.02 22.48 -7.14
C SER A 65 7.44 23.01 -7.24
N ASP A 66 8.18 22.51 -8.21
CA ASP A 66 9.57 22.89 -8.46
C ASP A 66 9.63 23.92 -9.60
N TRP A 67 10.17 25.13 -9.28
CA TRP A 67 10.32 26.23 -10.20
C TRP A 67 11.76 26.69 -10.21
N GLN A 68 12.39 26.68 -11.35
CA GLN A 68 13.69 27.29 -11.55
C GLN A 68 13.52 28.75 -11.95
N SER A 69 14.22 29.64 -11.26
CA SER A 69 14.27 31.07 -11.61
C SER A 69 15.64 31.41 -12.21
N THR A 70 15.62 32.17 -13.28
CA THR A 70 16.84 32.66 -13.97
C THR A 70 16.77 34.19 -14.08
N ASP A 71 17.76 34.85 -13.50
CA ASP A 71 17.91 36.29 -13.62
C ASP A 71 18.50 36.65 -14.98
N VAL A 72 17.86 37.58 -15.67
CA VAL A 72 18.29 38.04 -17.01
C VAL A 72 18.64 39.53 -16.94
N TYR A 73 19.80 39.88 -17.49
CA TYR A 73 20.24 41.25 -17.55
C TYR A 73 19.24 42.14 -18.28
N GLY A 74 18.86 43.28 -17.68
CA GLY A 74 17.87 44.22 -18.22
C GLY A 74 16.43 43.99 -17.82
N ARG A 75 16.15 43.02 -16.96
CA ARG A 75 14.83 42.79 -16.33
C ARG A 75 14.95 42.73 -14.84
N MET A 76 14.01 43.35 -14.11
CA MET A 76 13.94 43.25 -12.66
C MET A 76 13.29 41.93 -12.21
N ASP A 77 12.37 41.38 -13.00
CA ASP A 77 11.67 40.12 -12.69
C ASP A 77 12.42 38.95 -13.30
N PRO A 78 12.73 37.89 -12.49
CA PRO A 78 13.34 36.67 -13.01
C PRO A 78 12.38 35.91 -13.95
N ILE A 79 12.94 35.15 -14.87
CA ILE A 79 12.16 34.22 -15.69
C ILE A 79 11.98 32.93 -14.88
N HIS A 80 10.72 32.58 -14.60
CA HIS A 80 10.38 31.33 -13.91
C HIS A 80 10.09 30.24 -14.92
N GLN A 81 10.77 29.09 -14.76
CA GLN A 81 10.55 27.89 -15.54
C GLN A 81 10.02 26.78 -14.65
N TYR A 82 8.85 26.23 -14.97
CA TYR A 82 8.28 25.12 -14.26
C TYR A 82 9.04 23.83 -14.58
N GLN A 83 9.48 23.09 -13.55
CA GLN A 83 10.19 21.82 -13.68
C GLN A 83 9.28 20.62 -13.44
N GLY A 84 8.37 20.72 -12.51
CA GLY A 84 7.45 19.64 -12.17
C GLY A 84 6.73 19.84 -10.83
N THR A 85 5.76 18.99 -10.57
CA THR A 85 5.10 18.90 -9.26
C THR A 85 5.23 17.48 -8.74
N LYS A 86 5.69 17.33 -7.49
CA LYS A 86 5.79 16.05 -6.79
C LYS A 86 4.70 15.98 -5.73
N ARG A 87 4.03 14.85 -5.66
CA ARG A 87 3.08 14.53 -4.59
C ARG A 87 3.71 13.51 -3.67
N VAL A 88 3.71 13.78 -2.37
CA VAL A 88 4.22 12.88 -1.33
C VAL A 88 3.11 12.66 -0.33
N ILE A 89 2.73 11.41 -0.14
CA ILE A 89 1.72 11.00 0.82
C ILE A 89 2.42 10.27 1.95
N SER A 90 2.24 10.75 3.19
CA SER A 90 2.62 10.05 4.42
C SER A 90 1.36 9.52 5.06
N LEU A 91 1.37 8.25 5.46
CA LEU A 91 0.22 7.56 6.00
C LEU A 91 0.65 6.64 7.14
N ASP A 92 0.16 6.94 8.34
CA ASP A 92 0.35 6.11 9.51
C ASP A 92 -1.00 5.48 9.90
N TRP A 93 -1.00 4.16 10.12
CA TRP A 93 -2.21 3.44 10.46
C TRP A 93 -1.96 2.30 11.44
N ILE A 94 -2.97 2.01 12.24
CA ILE A 94 -2.98 0.93 13.21
C ILE A 94 -3.85 -0.21 12.69
N VAL A 95 -3.34 -1.43 12.75
CA VAL A 95 -4.08 -2.64 12.38
C VAL A 95 -4.40 -3.42 13.65
N PRO A 96 -5.63 -3.31 14.20
CA PRO A 96 -6.02 -4.12 15.34
C PRO A 96 -6.25 -5.56 14.92
N SER A 97 -5.83 -6.51 15.76
CA SER A 97 -6.08 -7.94 15.57
C SER A 97 -6.96 -8.45 16.70
N TYR A 98 -8.06 -9.12 16.36
CA TYR A 98 -9.00 -9.67 17.32
C TYR A 98 -8.51 -11.00 17.91
N SER A 99 -7.75 -11.79 17.13
CA SER A 99 -7.27 -13.11 17.54
C SER A 99 -5.80 -13.32 17.16
N VAL A 100 -5.18 -14.33 17.78
CA VAL A 100 -3.80 -14.75 17.46
C VAL A 100 -3.65 -15.15 16.00
N ALA A 101 -4.64 -15.87 15.46
CA ALA A 101 -4.65 -16.29 14.07
C ALA A 101 -4.67 -15.08 13.13
N GLU A 102 -5.49 -14.07 13.44
CA GLU A 102 -5.52 -12.83 12.69
C GLU A 102 -4.20 -12.04 12.81
N ALA A 103 -3.60 -12.01 14.00
CA ALA A 103 -2.30 -11.36 14.20
C ALA A 103 -1.20 -12.01 13.35
N LYS A 104 -1.15 -13.35 13.30
CA LYS A 104 -0.23 -14.09 12.44
C LYS A 104 -0.46 -13.76 10.96
N HIS A 105 -1.71 -13.75 10.52
CA HIS A 105 -2.06 -13.40 9.14
C HIS A 105 -1.69 -11.94 8.78
N ASN A 106 -1.92 -10.99 9.70
CA ASN A 106 -1.50 -9.60 9.49
C ASN A 106 0.03 -9.47 9.43
N HIS A 107 0.76 -10.25 10.25
CA HIS A 107 2.22 -10.31 10.19
C HIS A 107 2.71 -10.87 8.85
N GLU A 108 2.08 -11.91 8.33
CA GLU A 108 2.38 -12.48 7.00
C GLU A 108 2.16 -11.45 5.89
N LYS A 109 1.07 -10.66 5.96
CA LYS A 109 0.82 -9.55 5.03
C LYS A 109 1.93 -8.50 5.09
N CYS A 110 2.38 -8.13 6.29
CA CYS A 110 3.50 -7.19 6.44
C CYS A 110 4.78 -7.77 5.84
N SER A 111 5.09 -9.04 6.12
CA SER A 111 6.26 -9.72 5.57
C SER A 111 6.22 -9.79 4.04
N LEU A 112 5.04 -10.05 3.46
CA LEU A 112 4.84 -10.02 2.02
C LEU A 112 5.06 -8.62 1.47
N LEU A 113 4.52 -7.57 2.11
CA LEU A 113 4.72 -6.18 1.70
C LEU A 113 6.20 -5.81 1.72
N PHE A 114 6.95 -6.22 2.76
CA PHE A 114 8.40 -5.99 2.81
C PHE A 114 9.13 -6.67 1.66
N SER A 115 8.77 -7.90 1.33
CA SER A 115 9.39 -8.62 0.21
C SER A 115 9.13 -7.93 -1.13
N MET A 116 7.97 -7.29 -1.30
CA MET A 116 7.60 -6.56 -2.51
C MET A 116 8.31 -5.22 -2.67
N LEU A 117 8.91 -4.66 -1.61
CA LEU A 117 9.73 -3.44 -1.71
C LEU A 117 11.06 -3.69 -2.43
N TYR A 118 11.49 -4.95 -2.52
CA TYR A 118 12.69 -5.30 -3.27
C TYR A 118 12.40 -5.46 -4.76
N PRO A 119 13.30 -5.02 -5.63
CA PRO A 119 13.14 -5.19 -7.06
C PRO A 119 13.22 -6.68 -7.45
N HIS A 120 12.54 -7.04 -8.52
CA HIS A 120 12.72 -8.35 -9.14
C HIS A 120 13.97 -8.36 -10.02
N TYR A 121 14.78 -9.42 -9.83
CA TYR A 121 15.96 -9.66 -10.67
C TYR A 121 15.62 -10.56 -11.84
N ASN A 122 16.35 -10.37 -12.93
CA ASN A 122 16.16 -11.20 -14.12
C ASN A 122 16.63 -12.64 -13.83
N VAL A 123 15.81 -13.61 -14.20
CA VAL A 123 16.14 -15.04 -14.09
C VAL A 123 16.56 -15.50 -15.47
N ASP A 124 17.78 -16.00 -15.61
CA ASP A 124 18.25 -16.58 -16.86
C ASP A 124 17.49 -17.88 -17.21
N GLY A 125 17.60 -18.33 -18.44
CA GLY A 125 16.93 -19.55 -18.91
C GLY A 125 17.36 -20.84 -18.17
N THR A 126 18.33 -20.74 -17.25
CA THR A 126 18.79 -21.85 -16.37
C THR A 126 18.17 -21.80 -14.97
N GLY A 127 17.28 -20.85 -14.71
CA GLY A 127 16.60 -20.68 -13.41
C GLY A 127 17.46 -20.00 -12.35
N ARG A 128 18.64 -19.45 -12.71
CA ARG A 128 19.48 -18.68 -11.81
C ARG A 128 19.15 -17.20 -11.91
N SER A 129 18.87 -16.58 -10.75
CA SER A 129 18.71 -15.14 -10.71
C SER A 129 20.05 -14.44 -10.98
N SER A 130 20.09 -13.61 -12.01
CA SER A 130 21.23 -12.71 -12.24
C SER A 130 21.11 -11.53 -11.27
N ALA A 131 21.95 -11.49 -10.24
CA ALA A 131 22.00 -10.41 -9.27
C ALA A 131 22.47 -9.06 -9.86
N THR A 132 22.77 -9.03 -11.16
CA THR A 132 23.34 -7.87 -11.84
C THR A 132 22.33 -7.04 -12.63
N GLN A 133 21.16 -7.58 -12.91
CA GLN A 133 20.16 -6.89 -13.73
C GLN A 133 18.77 -6.89 -13.07
N ILE A 134 18.29 -5.70 -12.75
CA ILE A 134 16.92 -5.49 -12.25
C ILE A 134 15.96 -5.62 -13.43
N SER A 135 14.98 -6.52 -13.31
CA SER A 135 13.93 -6.72 -14.30
C SER A 135 12.85 -5.64 -14.21
N THR A 136 12.33 -5.42 -13.00
CA THR A 136 11.25 -4.46 -12.76
C THR A 136 11.44 -3.71 -11.45
N ALA A 137 11.15 -2.41 -11.47
CA ALA A 137 11.11 -1.60 -10.26
C ALA A 137 9.83 -1.89 -9.46
N PRO A 138 9.88 -1.82 -8.12
CA PRO A 138 8.72 -2.01 -7.26
C PRO A 138 7.76 -0.82 -7.37
N LEU A 139 6.74 -0.93 -8.22
CA LEU A 139 5.65 0.04 -8.33
C LEU A 139 4.41 -0.51 -7.64
N PHE A 140 3.68 0.39 -7.00
CA PHE A 140 2.48 0.08 -6.24
C PHE A 140 1.31 0.92 -6.70
N LYS A 141 0.10 0.38 -6.54
CA LYS A 141 -1.12 1.17 -6.52
C LYS A 141 -1.69 1.12 -5.11
N ILE A 142 -2.04 2.27 -4.58
CA ILE A 142 -2.61 2.39 -3.23
C ILE A 142 -4.00 3.01 -3.34
N LYS A 143 -4.94 2.43 -2.60
CA LYS A 143 -6.28 2.98 -2.44
C LYS A 143 -6.68 2.98 -0.98
N PHE A 144 -7.19 4.12 -0.52
CA PHE A 144 -7.82 4.25 0.79
C PHE A 144 -9.10 5.08 0.67
N GLY A 145 -10.23 4.40 0.62
CA GLY A 145 -11.53 5.06 0.47
C GLY A 145 -11.54 6.05 -0.69
N ASN A 146 -11.89 7.29 -0.40
CA ASN A 146 -11.86 8.43 -1.32
C ASN A 146 -10.67 9.39 -1.08
N LEU A 147 -9.86 9.17 -0.04
CA LEU A 147 -8.70 10.02 0.28
C LEU A 147 -7.51 9.75 -0.64
N ILE A 148 -7.25 8.47 -0.90
CA ILE A 148 -6.18 8.05 -1.80
C ILE A 148 -6.82 7.24 -2.92
N GLN A 149 -7.04 7.87 -4.04
CA GLN A 149 -7.55 7.24 -5.25
C GLN A 149 -7.16 8.07 -6.49
N ASP A 150 -7.19 7.44 -7.64
CA ASP A 150 -7.06 8.14 -8.92
C ASP A 150 -8.43 8.74 -9.29
N ALA A 151 -8.48 10.07 -9.39
CA ALA A 151 -9.70 10.80 -9.67
C ALA A 151 -10.24 10.55 -11.10
N GLN A 152 -9.40 10.09 -12.03
CA GLN A 152 -9.80 9.83 -13.41
C GLN A 152 -10.59 8.51 -13.56
N PHE A 153 -10.32 7.54 -12.67
CA PHE A 153 -10.90 6.20 -12.74
C PHE A 153 -11.77 5.86 -11.52
N GLY A 154 -11.88 6.79 -10.57
CA GLY A 154 -12.54 6.58 -9.29
C GLY A 154 -14.04 6.82 -9.34
N GLU A 155 -14.84 5.88 -9.84
CA GLU A 155 -16.21 5.76 -9.34
C GLU A 155 -16.15 5.28 -7.88
N GLN A 156 -17.03 5.80 -7.03
CA GLN A 156 -17.11 5.39 -5.63
C GLN A 156 -17.32 3.86 -5.57
N GLY A 157 -16.30 3.13 -5.08
CA GLY A 157 -16.37 1.70 -4.93
C GLY A 157 -15.51 0.86 -5.88
N GLY A 158 -14.77 1.47 -6.81
CA GLY A 158 -13.83 0.75 -7.68
C GLY A 158 -12.72 0.02 -6.90
N SER A 159 -12.22 -1.07 -7.47
CA SER A 159 -11.10 -1.85 -6.93
C SER A 159 -9.79 -1.04 -6.96
N VAL A 160 -8.78 -1.43 -6.16
CA VAL A 160 -7.43 -0.82 -6.23
C VAL A 160 -6.79 -0.99 -7.61
N GLN A 161 -7.19 -2.02 -8.35
CA GLN A 161 -6.70 -2.26 -9.71
C GLN A 161 -7.11 -1.13 -10.65
N ASP A 162 -8.34 -0.63 -10.51
CA ASP A 162 -8.92 0.39 -11.38
C ASP A 162 -8.68 1.81 -10.85
N ALA A 163 -8.97 2.03 -9.58
CA ALA A 163 -8.97 3.36 -8.95
C ALA A 163 -7.76 3.61 -8.02
N GLY A 164 -6.79 2.70 -7.95
CA GLY A 164 -5.60 2.89 -7.12
C GLY A 164 -4.65 3.94 -7.68
N LEU A 165 -4.17 4.84 -6.82
CA LEU A 165 -3.14 5.81 -7.15
C LEU A 165 -1.79 5.11 -7.34
N VAL A 166 -1.19 5.28 -8.52
CA VAL A 166 0.13 4.69 -8.83
C VAL A 166 1.24 5.51 -8.18
N GLY A 167 2.17 4.81 -7.54
CA GLY A 167 3.34 5.45 -6.93
C GLY A 167 4.43 4.47 -6.54
N ALA A 168 5.49 5.01 -5.97
CA ALA A 168 6.57 4.25 -5.37
C ALA A 168 6.52 4.45 -3.85
N ILE A 169 6.70 3.38 -3.09
CA ILE A 169 6.80 3.44 -1.63
C ILE A 169 8.26 3.75 -1.29
N GLY A 170 8.49 4.91 -0.67
CA GLY A 170 9.83 5.35 -0.25
C GLY A 170 10.36 4.63 0.98
N GLY A 171 9.46 4.07 1.79
CA GLY A 171 9.80 3.31 2.99
C GLY A 171 8.55 2.80 3.69
N PHE A 172 8.74 1.77 4.50
CA PHE A 172 7.70 1.20 5.35
C PHE A 172 8.30 0.88 6.73
N THR A 173 7.66 1.37 7.78
CA THR A 173 8.07 1.10 9.16
C THR A 173 7.01 0.22 9.82
N TYR A 174 7.42 -0.92 10.35
CA TYR A 174 6.58 -1.80 11.13
C TYR A 174 6.97 -1.69 12.61
N ALA A 175 6.07 -1.20 13.43
CA ALA A 175 6.26 -1.03 14.87
C ALA A 175 5.18 -1.79 15.63
N PRO A 176 5.42 -3.08 15.99
CA PRO A 176 4.47 -3.85 16.79
C PRO A 176 4.36 -3.24 18.19
N ASN A 177 3.15 -3.24 18.74
CA ASN A 177 2.95 -2.79 20.13
C ASN A 177 3.44 -3.87 21.10
N ILE A 178 4.68 -3.71 21.57
CA ILE A 178 5.34 -4.63 22.48
C ILE A 178 4.67 -4.63 23.87
N GLU A 179 4.04 -3.52 24.28
CA GLU A 179 3.34 -3.40 25.56
C GLU A 179 2.09 -4.29 25.63
N ALA A 180 1.50 -4.62 24.49
CA ALA A 180 0.35 -5.51 24.41
C ALA A 180 0.70 -7.00 24.66
N GLY A 181 1.98 -7.33 24.76
CA GLY A 181 2.50 -8.68 24.97
C GLY A 181 3.00 -9.36 23.70
N PHE A 182 3.84 -10.36 23.90
CA PHE A 182 4.37 -11.23 22.85
C PHE A 182 3.51 -12.48 22.76
N ILE A 183 3.16 -12.86 21.56
CA ILE A 183 2.50 -14.14 21.27
C ILE A 183 3.51 -14.97 20.47
N ASP A 184 4.02 -16.05 21.08
CA ASP A 184 4.83 -17.08 20.42
C ASP A 184 3.97 -17.96 19.49
#